data_8a71221b8467e08e367b002661d0d09c
#
_entry.id   8a71221b8467e08e367b002661d0d09c
#
_cell.length_a   1.000
_cell.length_b   1.000
_cell.length_c   1.000
_cell.angle_alpha   90.00
_cell.angle_beta   90.00
_cell.angle_gamma   90.00
#
_symmetry.space_group_name_H-M   'P 1'
#
loop_
_entity.id
_entity.type
_entity.pdbx_description
1 polymer ?
#
loop_
_entity_poly.entity_id
_entity_poly.type
_entity_poly.pdbx_seq_one_letter_code
_entity_poly.pdbx_strand_id
1 'polypeptide(L)'
;MRRVDVIVIGGGPTGENVAQYAHDGGLSVLLIEGELLGGECSYYACMPSKALLRPLDVRATSEHLPGLRPAELDVAALLARRDAWVSHYDDTSQLDWATGAGLDVMRGHARLIGEKTVSVSSDGGASTVVEADVALVLATGSVPVVPPMFADLHAWGSRDATGVVGVPDRLVIVGGGVVACEAATWMSALGSSVTMLVRGDALLTDQEPFAGAAVLDALRTAGVDVRLATRITDASRAGAADTGLGRVHGGPVTLTVERDESGSERIVADELLLATGRRPRLDDVGLDAVGVNADDVRAGRLPTWLHAIGDAGGGAPLTHMGKYEARVLGARLAGAHETPPPRDVPVPQVVFTDPQVAAVGSSEAQAREAGHDVVTVAVPFASAAGTALLRDDGVGSAKIVVDRATGCLLGATFVGHEAAELVHAATVAIVGQVPVGVLRHAVPSYPTSSELWLRLLEELPTNLR
;
A
#
# COMPACT_ATOMS: atom_id res chain seq x y z
N MET A 1 33.57 -19.02 8.34
CA MET A 1 32.26 -18.84 7.72
C MET A 1 31.26 -18.88 8.85
N ARG A 2 30.39 -17.89 8.95
CA ARG A 2 29.34 -17.82 9.96
C ARG A 2 28.18 -18.71 9.50
N ARG A 3 27.51 -19.44 10.42
CA ARG A 3 26.32 -20.26 10.14
C ARG A 3 25.17 -19.89 11.08
N VAL A 4 23.96 -19.90 10.53
CA VAL A 4 22.70 -19.73 11.24
C VAL A 4 21.63 -20.63 10.61
N ASP A 5 20.50 -20.85 11.28
CA ASP A 5 19.43 -21.66 10.70
C ASP A 5 18.74 -20.93 9.56
N VAL A 6 18.43 -19.66 9.73
CA VAL A 6 17.69 -18.84 8.74
C VAL A 6 18.42 -17.53 8.47
N ILE A 7 18.55 -17.19 7.19
CA ILE A 7 18.99 -15.86 6.74
C ILE A 7 17.78 -15.13 6.14
N VAL A 8 17.50 -13.92 6.60
CA VAL A 8 16.49 -13.03 6.06
C VAL A 8 17.16 -11.83 5.42
N ILE A 9 16.91 -11.60 4.13
CA ILE A 9 17.43 -10.46 3.37
C ILE A 9 16.34 -9.40 3.23
N GLY A 10 16.53 -8.24 3.86
CA GLY A 10 15.60 -7.14 3.97
C GLY A 10 14.94 -7.07 5.35
N GLY A 11 15.18 -5.97 6.06
CA GLY A 11 14.67 -5.68 7.40
C GLY A 11 13.47 -4.75 7.41
N GLY A 12 12.63 -4.80 6.37
CA GLY A 12 11.31 -4.17 6.39
C GLY A 12 10.31 -4.98 7.23
N PRO A 13 9.03 -4.53 7.37
CA PRO A 13 8.04 -5.18 8.24
C PRO A 13 7.85 -6.67 7.97
N THR A 14 8.01 -7.10 6.73
CA THR A 14 7.92 -8.52 6.35
C THR A 14 9.12 -9.30 6.88
N GLY A 15 10.34 -8.77 6.67
CA GLY A 15 11.57 -9.42 7.11
C GLY A 15 11.70 -9.47 8.64
N GLU A 16 11.38 -8.38 9.34
CA GLU A 16 11.35 -8.33 10.80
C GLU A 16 10.41 -9.40 11.37
N ASN A 17 9.20 -9.50 10.82
CA ASN A 17 8.21 -10.46 11.30
C ASN A 17 8.61 -11.91 11.03
N VAL A 18 9.11 -12.26 9.82
CA VAL A 18 9.54 -13.64 9.57
C VAL A 18 10.73 -14.02 10.44
N ALA A 19 11.67 -13.08 10.66
CA ALA A 19 12.80 -13.28 11.55
C ALA A 19 12.33 -13.56 12.99
N GLN A 20 11.41 -12.74 13.50
CA GLN A 20 10.85 -12.92 14.84
C GLN A 20 10.14 -14.27 15.00
N TYR A 21 9.21 -14.60 14.08
CA TYR A 21 8.45 -15.87 14.18
C TYR A 21 9.34 -17.12 14.07
N ALA A 22 10.37 -17.08 13.22
CA ALA A 22 11.34 -18.16 13.12
C ALA A 22 12.19 -18.28 14.41
N HIS A 23 12.61 -17.15 14.98
CA HIS A 23 13.38 -17.09 16.23
C HIS A 23 12.57 -17.58 17.43
N ASP A 24 11.31 -17.13 17.57
CA ASP A 24 10.40 -17.57 18.64
C ASP A 24 10.14 -19.08 18.59
N GLY A 25 10.25 -19.68 17.41
CA GLY A 25 10.21 -21.12 17.21
C GLY A 25 11.52 -21.85 17.48
N GLY A 26 12.56 -21.17 17.96
CA GLY A 26 13.84 -21.73 18.41
C GLY A 26 14.93 -21.77 17.37
N LEU A 27 14.76 -21.14 16.19
CA LEU A 27 15.79 -21.05 15.16
C LEU A 27 16.75 -19.86 15.40
N SER A 28 18.01 -20.03 15.07
CA SER A 28 18.97 -18.93 14.99
C SER A 28 18.75 -18.17 13.69
N VAL A 29 18.54 -16.84 13.78
CA VAL A 29 18.19 -16.00 12.63
C VAL A 29 19.17 -14.86 12.46
N LEU A 30 19.65 -14.66 11.23
CA LEU A 30 20.37 -13.46 10.82
C LEU A 30 19.47 -12.60 9.93
N LEU A 31 19.17 -11.39 10.36
CA LEU A 31 18.49 -10.36 9.60
C LEU A 31 19.50 -9.41 8.96
N ILE A 32 19.45 -9.27 7.64
CA ILE A 32 20.39 -8.42 6.89
C ILE A 32 19.62 -7.23 6.29
N GLU A 33 20.07 -6.01 6.57
CA GLU A 33 19.46 -4.78 6.06
C GLU A 33 20.51 -3.82 5.49
N GLY A 34 20.27 -3.34 4.28
CA GLY A 34 21.14 -2.44 3.55
C GLY A 34 20.87 -0.96 3.75
N GLU A 35 19.68 -0.59 4.23
CA GLU A 35 19.27 0.79 4.47
C GLU A 35 18.84 0.95 5.94
N LEU A 36 17.56 1.30 6.18
CA LEU A 36 17.00 1.47 7.53
C LEU A 36 16.20 0.23 7.93
N LEU A 37 16.48 -0.32 9.10
CA LEU A 37 15.69 -1.38 9.71
C LEU A 37 14.28 -0.84 10.03
N GLY A 38 13.22 -1.54 9.58
CA GLY A 38 11.85 -1.01 9.54
C GLY A 38 11.38 -0.72 8.10
N GLY A 39 12.30 -0.53 7.18
CA GLY A 39 12.11 -0.48 5.73
C GLY A 39 11.13 0.58 5.22
N GLU A 40 10.58 0.31 4.04
CA GLU A 40 9.74 1.25 3.28
C GLU A 40 8.51 1.71 4.07
N CYS A 41 7.81 0.79 4.74
CA CYS A 41 6.58 1.11 5.47
C CYS A 41 6.80 2.12 6.60
N SER A 42 7.86 1.93 7.39
CA SER A 42 8.12 2.75 8.58
C SER A 42 8.60 4.16 8.22
N TYR A 43 9.41 4.28 7.17
CA TYR A 43 10.11 5.54 6.87
C TYR A 43 9.63 6.24 5.61
N TYR A 44 9.15 5.50 4.60
CA TYR A 44 8.97 6.05 3.26
C TYR A 44 7.56 5.83 2.66
N ALA A 45 6.68 5.03 3.28
CA ALA A 45 5.36 4.74 2.72
C ALA A 45 4.23 4.89 3.74
N CYS A 46 3.91 3.83 4.50
CA CYS A 46 2.69 3.78 5.31
C CYS A 46 2.67 4.85 6.40
N MET A 47 3.72 4.90 7.23
CA MET A 47 3.73 5.79 8.39
C MET A 47 3.78 7.27 7.99
N PRO A 48 4.70 7.72 7.11
CA PRO A 48 4.74 9.13 6.73
C PRO A 48 3.48 9.57 5.98
N SER A 49 2.92 8.75 5.08
CA SER A 49 1.70 9.13 4.36
C SER A 49 0.51 9.30 5.29
N LYS A 50 0.32 8.41 6.27
CA LYS A 50 -0.78 8.49 7.24
C LYS A 50 -0.55 9.58 8.28
N ALA A 51 0.72 9.89 8.60
CA ALA A 51 1.07 11.06 9.41
C ALA A 51 0.68 12.38 8.72
N LEU A 52 0.81 12.45 7.38
CA LEU A 52 0.35 13.59 6.59
C LEU A 52 -1.17 13.64 6.46
N LEU A 53 -1.82 12.51 6.15
CA LEU A 53 -3.25 12.45 5.83
C LEU A 53 -4.16 12.64 7.06
N ARG A 54 -3.80 12.12 8.24
CA ARG A 54 -4.70 12.18 9.40
C ARG A 54 -5.10 13.60 9.84
N PRO A 55 -4.20 14.61 9.91
CA PRO A 55 -4.64 15.97 10.20
C PRO A 55 -5.55 16.59 9.14
N LEU A 56 -5.41 16.18 7.88
CA LEU A 56 -6.28 16.63 6.78
C LEU A 56 -7.69 16.07 6.93
N ASP A 57 -7.80 14.80 7.30
CA ASP A 57 -9.06 14.12 7.60
C ASP A 57 -9.80 14.78 8.79
N VAL A 58 -9.08 15.12 9.87
CA VAL A 58 -9.64 15.87 11.01
C VAL A 58 -10.09 17.28 10.59
N ARG A 59 -9.31 17.97 9.77
CA ARG A 59 -9.68 19.26 9.21
C ARG A 59 -10.97 19.15 8.40
N ALA A 60 -11.04 18.25 7.43
CA ALA A 60 -12.22 18.02 6.61
C ALA A 60 -13.45 17.68 7.47
N THR A 61 -13.27 16.86 8.52
CA THR A 61 -14.33 16.57 9.48
C THR A 61 -14.84 17.85 10.16
N SER A 62 -13.93 18.73 10.61
CA SER A 62 -14.31 19.99 11.26
C SER A 62 -15.07 20.96 10.35
N GLU A 63 -14.84 20.88 9.03
CA GLU A 63 -15.53 21.70 8.02
C GLU A 63 -16.99 21.23 7.80
N HIS A 64 -17.30 19.96 8.10
CA HIS A 64 -18.59 19.33 7.87
C HIS A 64 -19.35 18.94 9.16
N LEU A 65 -18.95 19.49 10.32
CA LEU A 65 -19.64 19.32 11.59
C LEU A 65 -20.08 20.68 12.16
N PRO A 66 -21.35 21.08 11.96
CA PRO A 66 -21.89 22.28 12.56
C PRO A 66 -21.71 22.31 14.07
N GLY A 67 -21.26 23.45 14.58
CA GLY A 67 -20.88 23.61 16.01
C GLY A 67 -19.38 23.61 16.24
N LEU A 68 -18.57 23.21 15.25
CA LEU A 68 -17.13 23.40 15.24
C LEU A 68 -16.74 24.57 14.33
N ARG A 69 -15.59 25.15 14.58
CA ARG A 69 -14.92 26.02 13.60
C ARG A 69 -13.99 25.16 12.75
N PRO A 70 -13.92 25.38 11.42
CA PRO A 70 -12.94 24.70 10.58
C PRO A 70 -11.54 24.85 11.15
N ALA A 71 -10.81 23.76 11.21
CA ALA A 71 -9.42 23.74 11.67
C ALA A 71 -8.51 24.34 10.57
N GLU A 72 -7.58 25.19 10.99
CA GLU A 72 -6.52 25.70 10.09
C GLU A 72 -5.35 24.70 10.06
N LEU A 73 -4.74 24.54 8.88
CA LEU A 73 -3.60 23.68 8.69
C LEU A 73 -2.30 24.48 8.86
N ASP A 74 -1.50 24.12 9.83
CA ASP A 74 -0.11 24.55 9.94
C ASP A 74 0.79 23.57 9.20
N VAL A 75 1.22 23.94 8.00
CA VAL A 75 2.04 23.09 7.11
C VAL A 75 3.37 22.75 7.76
N ALA A 76 4.02 23.70 8.44
CA ALA A 76 5.31 23.44 9.08
C ALA A 76 5.18 22.44 10.23
N ALA A 77 4.15 22.59 11.07
CA ALA A 77 3.86 21.65 12.15
C ALA A 77 3.46 20.27 11.61
N LEU A 78 2.74 20.19 10.48
CA LEU A 78 2.38 18.93 9.83
C LEU A 78 3.61 18.19 9.32
N LEU A 79 4.55 18.86 8.67
CA LEU A 79 5.78 18.26 8.20
C LEU A 79 6.66 17.81 9.37
N ALA A 80 6.79 18.62 10.42
CA ALA A 80 7.51 18.24 11.64
C ALA A 80 6.88 17.01 12.33
N ARG A 81 5.54 16.92 12.34
CA ARG A 81 4.84 15.74 12.82
C ARG A 81 5.18 14.49 11.99
N ARG A 82 5.21 14.60 10.65
CA ARG A 82 5.61 13.51 9.77
C ARG A 82 7.03 13.05 10.09
N ASP A 83 7.99 13.99 10.25
CA ASP A 83 9.38 13.66 10.58
C ASP A 83 9.50 12.93 11.92
N ALA A 84 8.73 13.35 12.93
CA ALA A 84 8.66 12.65 14.21
C ALA A 84 8.12 11.21 14.07
N TRP A 85 7.11 10.98 13.22
CA TRP A 85 6.54 9.66 12.98
C TRP A 85 7.50 8.70 12.24
N VAL A 86 8.44 9.22 11.48
CA VAL A 86 9.52 8.43 10.84
C VAL A 86 10.82 8.50 11.65
N SER A 87 10.77 8.88 12.92
CA SER A 87 11.94 8.98 13.81
C SER A 87 13.09 9.78 13.22
N HIS A 88 12.79 10.81 12.40
CA HIS A 88 13.79 11.59 11.65
C HIS A 88 14.74 10.72 10.80
N TYR A 89 14.24 9.58 10.30
CA TYR A 89 15.01 8.56 9.55
C TYR A 89 16.14 7.92 10.37
N ASP A 90 15.98 7.84 11.70
CA ASP A 90 16.85 7.12 12.63
C ASP A 90 16.17 5.78 13.00
N ASP A 91 16.86 4.68 12.74
CA ASP A 91 16.34 3.34 13.00
C ASP A 91 16.90 2.69 14.29
N THR A 92 17.54 3.49 15.17
CA THR A 92 18.10 3.02 16.43
C THR A 92 17.07 2.23 17.25
N SER A 93 15.84 2.74 17.35
CA SER A 93 14.75 2.05 18.08
C SER A 93 14.40 0.69 17.50
N GLN A 94 14.46 0.53 16.18
CA GLN A 94 14.19 -0.74 15.52
C GLN A 94 15.35 -1.73 15.72
N LEU A 95 16.58 -1.23 15.69
CA LEU A 95 17.76 -2.04 15.99
C LEU A 95 17.75 -2.52 17.46
N ASP A 96 17.39 -1.65 18.40
CA ASP A 96 17.24 -1.98 19.82
C ASP A 96 16.16 -3.04 20.02
N TRP A 97 15.02 -2.89 19.33
CA TRP A 97 13.96 -3.90 19.34
C TRP A 97 14.45 -5.24 18.81
N ALA A 98 15.09 -5.28 17.64
CA ALA A 98 15.55 -6.53 17.02
C ALA A 98 16.58 -7.25 17.89
N THR A 99 17.54 -6.51 18.44
CA THR A 99 18.57 -7.04 19.37
C THR A 99 17.93 -7.50 20.68
N GLY A 100 16.99 -6.74 21.23
CA GLY A 100 16.26 -7.09 22.45
C GLY A 100 15.37 -8.33 22.27
N ALA A 101 14.87 -8.57 21.06
CA ALA A 101 14.17 -9.77 20.65
C ALA A 101 15.06 -10.98 20.40
N GLY A 102 16.39 -10.84 20.52
CA GLY A 102 17.36 -11.92 20.31
C GLY A 102 17.73 -12.16 18.84
N LEU A 103 17.35 -11.26 17.93
CA LEU A 103 17.72 -11.35 16.53
C LEU A 103 19.14 -10.86 16.31
N ASP A 104 19.87 -11.57 15.47
CA ASP A 104 21.15 -11.12 14.96
C ASP A 104 20.91 -10.18 13.77
N VAL A 105 21.46 -8.98 13.81
CA VAL A 105 21.31 -7.98 12.73
C VAL A 105 22.66 -7.69 12.10
N MET A 106 22.72 -7.73 10.77
CA MET A 106 23.91 -7.35 10.01
C MET A 106 23.57 -6.24 9.02
N ARG A 107 24.30 -5.14 9.07
CA ARG A 107 24.20 -4.06 8.08
C ARG A 107 25.02 -4.39 6.86
N GLY A 108 24.41 -4.22 5.69
CA GLY A 108 25.07 -4.38 4.43
C GLY A 108 24.16 -4.90 3.33
N HIS A 109 24.69 -4.93 2.13
CA HIS A 109 23.99 -5.42 0.96
C HIS A 109 24.27 -6.93 0.77
N ALA A 110 23.22 -7.74 0.84
CA ALA A 110 23.32 -9.20 0.74
C ALA A 110 23.07 -9.66 -0.70
N ARG A 111 23.91 -10.59 -1.16
CA ARG A 111 23.80 -11.24 -2.47
C ARG A 111 23.96 -12.76 -2.32
N LEU A 112 23.09 -13.54 -2.94
CA LEU A 112 23.27 -14.99 -3.07
C LEU A 112 24.52 -15.28 -3.90
N ILE A 113 25.34 -16.22 -3.43
CA ILE A 113 26.56 -16.69 -4.12
C ILE A 113 26.56 -18.22 -4.32
N GLY A 114 25.55 -18.90 -3.82
CA GLY A 114 25.35 -20.35 -3.90
C GLY A 114 24.17 -20.82 -3.08
N GLU A 115 23.92 -22.12 -3.07
CA GLU A 115 22.84 -22.72 -2.28
C GLU A 115 22.98 -22.31 -0.81
N LYS A 116 21.94 -21.70 -0.24
CA LYS A 116 21.86 -21.22 1.16
C LYS A 116 23.03 -20.32 1.59
N THR A 117 23.79 -19.75 0.66
CA THR A 117 25.00 -19.00 0.94
C THR A 117 24.88 -17.58 0.40
N VAL A 118 25.13 -16.61 1.26
CA VAL A 118 25.12 -15.19 0.92
C VAL A 118 26.47 -14.53 1.20
N SER A 119 26.80 -13.55 0.37
CA SER A 119 27.87 -12.59 0.64
C SER A 119 27.22 -11.27 1.04
N VAL A 120 27.63 -10.71 2.16
CA VAL A 120 27.16 -9.41 2.67
C VAL A 120 28.29 -8.42 2.55
N SER A 121 28.11 -7.39 1.73
CA SER A 121 29.06 -6.28 1.59
C SER A 121 28.65 -5.10 2.46
N SER A 122 29.58 -4.60 3.27
CA SER A 122 29.41 -3.38 4.06
C SER A 122 29.89 -2.16 3.27
N ASP A 123 29.48 -0.95 3.68
CA ASP A 123 29.89 0.33 3.09
C ASP A 123 31.41 0.53 3.07
N GLY A 124 32.15 -0.13 3.95
CA GLY A 124 33.63 -0.12 3.99
C GLY A 124 34.29 -1.08 3.00
N GLY A 125 33.52 -1.75 2.13
CA GLY A 125 34.04 -2.68 1.12
C GLY A 125 34.41 -4.07 1.65
N ALA A 126 34.30 -4.33 2.96
CA ALA A 126 34.49 -5.65 3.53
C ALA A 126 33.30 -6.56 3.15
N SER A 127 33.62 -7.83 2.83
CA SER A 127 32.60 -8.83 2.52
C SER A 127 32.64 -9.98 3.52
N THR A 128 31.47 -10.34 4.04
CA THR A 128 31.30 -11.47 4.96
C THR A 128 30.43 -12.53 4.31
N VAL A 129 30.90 -13.79 4.34
CA VAL A 129 30.12 -14.92 3.83
C VAL A 129 29.39 -15.61 4.97
N VAL A 130 28.09 -15.81 4.81
CA VAL A 130 27.20 -16.47 5.77
C VAL A 130 26.45 -17.60 5.07
N GLU A 131 26.28 -18.72 5.77
CA GLU A 131 25.56 -19.90 5.28
C GLU A 131 24.34 -20.18 6.19
N ALA A 132 23.19 -20.52 5.58
CA ALA A 132 21.99 -20.97 6.30
C ALA A 132 21.91 -22.49 6.32
N ASP A 133 21.52 -23.07 7.46
CA ASP A 133 21.30 -24.51 7.55
C ASP A 133 19.89 -24.91 7.05
N VAL A 134 18.89 -24.09 7.34
CA VAL A 134 17.47 -24.39 7.02
C VAL A 134 17.01 -23.62 5.78
N ALA A 135 16.97 -22.30 5.83
CA ALA A 135 16.34 -21.50 4.78
C ALA A 135 16.96 -20.12 4.57
N LEU A 136 16.72 -19.59 3.37
CA LEU A 136 16.99 -18.22 3.00
C LEU A 136 15.68 -17.55 2.57
N VAL A 137 15.40 -16.36 3.11
CA VAL A 137 14.17 -15.61 2.86
C VAL A 137 14.49 -14.26 2.23
N LEU A 138 13.93 -14.02 1.05
CA LEU A 138 13.96 -12.73 0.37
C LEU A 138 12.75 -11.91 0.83
N ALA A 139 13.00 -10.84 1.57
CA ALA A 139 12.03 -9.85 2.01
C ALA A 139 12.48 -8.44 1.55
N THR A 140 13.06 -8.37 0.36
CA THR A 140 13.76 -7.19 -0.20
C THR A 140 12.81 -6.08 -0.66
N GLY A 141 11.50 -6.29 -0.57
CA GLY A 141 10.51 -5.28 -0.91
C GLY A 141 10.36 -5.05 -2.42
N SER A 142 10.02 -3.82 -2.78
CA SER A 142 9.78 -3.41 -4.16
C SER A 142 10.44 -2.07 -4.47
N VAL A 143 10.53 -1.74 -5.77
CA VAL A 143 11.04 -0.46 -6.27
C VAL A 143 10.01 0.17 -7.21
N PRO A 144 9.98 1.52 -7.34
CA PRO A 144 9.13 2.18 -8.31
C PRO A 144 9.43 1.72 -9.75
N VAL A 145 8.41 1.65 -10.57
CA VAL A 145 8.58 1.50 -12.02
C VAL A 145 8.77 2.88 -12.62
N VAL A 146 9.93 3.12 -13.22
CA VAL A 146 10.24 4.35 -13.96
C VAL A 146 10.16 4.04 -15.44
N PRO A 147 9.15 4.54 -16.18
CA PRO A 147 9.09 4.36 -17.62
C PRO A 147 10.30 5.01 -18.32
N PRO A 148 10.82 4.41 -19.41
CA PRO A 148 12.07 4.86 -20.03
C PRO A 148 12.11 6.35 -20.40
N MET A 149 10.98 6.94 -20.79
CA MET A 149 10.90 8.37 -21.13
C MET A 149 11.21 9.32 -19.97
N PHE A 150 11.17 8.83 -18.72
CA PHE A 150 11.42 9.62 -17.51
C PHE A 150 12.76 9.28 -16.83
N ALA A 151 13.55 8.36 -17.40
CA ALA A 151 14.75 7.81 -16.74
C ALA A 151 15.77 8.90 -16.34
N ASP A 152 15.96 9.91 -17.19
CA ASP A 152 16.96 10.95 -17.00
C ASP A 152 16.40 12.23 -16.32
N LEU A 153 15.14 12.20 -15.84
CA LEU A 153 14.49 13.38 -15.29
C LEU A 153 14.67 13.55 -13.78
N HIS A 154 15.21 12.57 -13.09
CA HIS A 154 15.22 12.52 -11.63
C HIS A 154 13.85 12.86 -11.03
N ALA A 155 12.78 12.27 -11.60
CA ALA A 155 11.42 12.52 -11.11
C ALA A 155 11.23 11.92 -9.70
N TRP A 156 10.39 12.54 -8.91
CA TRP A 156 9.98 12.02 -7.61
C TRP A 156 9.38 10.63 -7.71
N GLY A 157 9.71 9.79 -6.75
CA GLY A 157 8.99 8.58 -6.42
C GLY A 157 8.08 8.78 -5.20
N SER A 158 7.48 7.68 -4.73
CA SER A 158 6.64 7.72 -3.52
C SER A 158 7.42 8.18 -2.28
N ARG A 159 8.72 7.85 -2.18
CA ARG A 159 9.60 8.28 -1.07
C ARG A 159 9.72 9.79 -1.01
N ASP A 160 9.90 10.48 -2.14
CA ASP A 160 10.00 11.95 -2.19
C ASP A 160 8.68 12.61 -1.81
N ALA A 161 7.56 12.08 -2.31
CA ALA A 161 6.24 12.61 -2.02
C ALA A 161 5.88 12.51 -0.52
N THR A 162 6.21 11.41 0.14
CA THR A 162 6.00 11.25 1.59
C THR A 162 7.05 11.99 2.41
N GLY A 163 8.28 12.06 1.89
CA GLY A 163 9.44 12.74 2.48
C GLY A 163 9.55 14.21 2.14
N VAL A 164 8.50 14.83 1.55
CA VAL A 164 8.55 16.22 1.07
C VAL A 164 9.11 17.19 2.11
N VAL A 165 10.15 17.95 1.70
CA VAL A 165 10.79 19.02 2.47
C VAL A 165 10.50 20.36 1.82
N GLY A 166 10.56 20.44 0.49
CA GLY A 166 10.21 21.61 -0.29
C GLY A 166 8.95 21.35 -1.10
N VAL A 167 7.82 21.92 -0.69
CA VAL A 167 6.56 21.77 -1.45
C VAL A 167 6.71 22.51 -2.79
N PRO A 168 6.64 21.83 -3.96
CA PRO A 168 6.68 22.48 -5.26
C PRO A 168 5.41 23.30 -5.48
N ASP A 169 5.51 24.48 -6.07
CA ASP A 169 4.32 25.31 -6.39
C ASP A 169 3.40 24.58 -7.38
N ARG A 170 4.00 23.86 -8.36
CA ARG A 170 3.29 23.09 -9.39
C ARG A 170 3.84 21.66 -9.42
N LEU A 171 2.96 20.70 -9.13
CA LEU A 171 3.29 19.28 -9.16
C LEU A 171 2.46 18.56 -10.22
N VAL A 172 3.12 17.81 -11.11
CA VAL A 172 2.43 16.84 -11.95
C VAL A 172 2.58 15.45 -11.34
N ILE A 173 1.47 14.73 -11.20
CA ILE A 173 1.44 13.33 -10.75
C ILE A 173 1.03 12.44 -11.92
N VAL A 174 1.85 11.44 -12.24
CA VAL A 174 1.55 10.46 -13.29
C VAL A 174 1.06 9.17 -12.66
N GLY A 175 -0.21 8.85 -12.87
CA GLY A 175 -0.89 7.66 -12.34
C GLY A 175 -2.27 7.97 -11.76
N GLY A 176 -3.07 6.92 -11.56
CA GLY A 176 -4.43 7.01 -11.00
C GLY A 176 -4.69 5.98 -9.89
N GLY A 177 -3.64 5.32 -9.38
CA GLY A 177 -3.73 4.36 -8.28
C GLY A 177 -3.65 5.00 -6.89
N VAL A 178 -3.55 4.16 -5.86
CA VAL A 178 -3.57 4.56 -4.44
C VAL A 178 -2.55 5.64 -4.14
N VAL A 179 -1.28 5.44 -4.51
CA VAL A 179 -0.19 6.40 -4.24
C VAL A 179 -0.47 7.76 -4.89
N ALA A 180 -0.97 7.77 -6.14
CA ALA A 180 -1.29 9.00 -6.85
C ALA A 180 -2.43 9.78 -6.17
N CYS A 181 -3.51 9.08 -5.80
CA CYS A 181 -4.69 9.70 -5.17
C CYS A 181 -4.36 10.25 -3.77
N GLU A 182 -3.66 9.46 -2.95
CA GLU A 182 -3.23 9.92 -1.62
C GLU A 182 -2.24 11.09 -1.73
N ALA A 183 -1.24 11.02 -2.63
CA ALA A 183 -0.27 12.09 -2.82
C ALA A 183 -0.93 13.37 -3.31
N ALA A 184 -1.88 13.29 -4.24
CA ALA A 184 -2.66 14.44 -4.70
C ALA A 184 -3.40 15.11 -3.54
N THR A 185 -3.96 14.31 -2.62
CA THR A 185 -4.68 14.82 -1.45
C THR A 185 -3.77 15.63 -0.54
N TRP A 186 -2.62 15.07 -0.10
CA TRP A 186 -1.77 15.86 0.81
C TRP A 186 -1.00 16.96 0.11
N MET A 187 -0.54 16.79 -1.13
CA MET A 187 0.22 17.83 -1.82
C MET A 187 -0.63 19.05 -2.14
N SER A 188 -1.90 18.85 -2.55
CA SER A 188 -2.86 19.94 -2.71
C SER A 188 -3.11 20.68 -1.38
N ALA A 189 -3.28 19.96 -0.30
CA ALA A 189 -3.49 20.55 1.03
C ALA A 189 -2.25 21.30 1.56
N LEU A 190 -1.03 20.87 1.16
CA LEU A 190 0.22 21.58 1.46
C LEU A 190 0.41 22.85 0.62
N GLY A 191 -0.48 23.13 -0.35
CA GLY A 191 -0.48 24.34 -1.16
C GLY A 191 0.08 24.17 -2.57
N SER A 192 0.42 22.97 -3.01
CA SER A 192 0.84 22.71 -4.38
C SER A 192 -0.34 22.77 -5.36
N SER A 193 -0.16 23.39 -6.52
CA SER A 193 -1.08 23.26 -7.65
C SER A 193 -0.84 21.90 -8.32
N VAL A 194 -1.74 20.94 -8.08
CA VAL A 194 -1.58 19.56 -8.51
C VAL A 194 -2.32 19.28 -9.81
N THR A 195 -1.63 18.72 -10.81
CA THR A 195 -2.21 18.14 -12.01
C THR A 195 -1.96 16.64 -12.01
N MET A 196 -3.01 15.80 -12.08
CA MET A 196 -2.89 14.36 -12.25
C MET A 196 -3.09 13.97 -13.71
N LEU A 197 -2.16 13.21 -14.26
CA LEU A 197 -2.22 12.66 -15.61
C LEU A 197 -2.47 11.16 -15.53
N VAL A 198 -3.66 10.73 -15.94
CA VAL A 198 -4.12 9.36 -15.83
C VAL A 198 -4.34 8.80 -17.25
N ARG A 199 -3.62 7.74 -17.60
CA ARG A 199 -3.73 7.09 -18.91
C ARG A 199 -5.10 6.45 -19.14
N GLY A 200 -5.70 5.87 -18.09
CA GLY A 200 -7.03 5.28 -18.14
C GLY A 200 -8.15 6.33 -18.01
N ASP A 201 -9.36 5.86 -18.10
CA ASP A 201 -10.60 6.65 -18.02
C ASP A 201 -11.16 6.77 -16.60
N ALA A 202 -10.53 6.13 -15.61
CA ALA A 202 -10.94 6.15 -14.21
C ALA A 202 -9.75 6.13 -13.24
N LEU A 203 -10.00 6.51 -12.00
CA LEU A 203 -9.10 6.28 -10.85
C LEU A 203 -9.41 4.93 -10.21
N LEU A 204 -8.42 4.35 -9.50
CA LEU A 204 -8.58 3.15 -8.68
C LEU A 204 -9.26 1.99 -9.41
N THR A 205 -8.82 1.69 -10.63
CA THR A 205 -9.47 0.73 -11.55
C THR A 205 -9.58 -0.70 -11.01
N ASP A 206 -8.82 -1.05 -9.98
CA ASP A 206 -8.90 -2.36 -9.32
C ASP A 206 -10.03 -2.43 -8.28
N GLN A 207 -10.69 -1.30 -8.00
CA GLN A 207 -11.81 -1.18 -7.06
C GLN A 207 -13.16 -1.15 -7.80
N GLU A 208 -14.27 -1.16 -7.03
CA GLU A 208 -15.59 -0.89 -7.62
C GLU A 208 -15.63 0.50 -8.29
N PRO A 209 -16.26 0.66 -9.45
CA PRO A 209 -16.25 1.91 -10.22
C PRO A 209 -16.72 3.13 -9.42
N PHE A 210 -17.70 2.96 -8.53
CA PHE A 210 -18.20 4.07 -7.70
C PHE A 210 -17.14 4.60 -6.72
N ALA A 211 -16.18 3.76 -6.31
CA ALA A 211 -15.11 4.18 -5.44
C ALA A 211 -14.13 5.12 -6.16
N GLY A 212 -13.71 4.76 -7.37
CA GLY A 212 -12.87 5.65 -8.19
C GLY A 212 -13.58 6.95 -8.56
N ALA A 213 -14.89 6.90 -8.84
CA ALA A 213 -15.69 8.09 -9.13
C ALA A 213 -15.77 9.03 -7.92
N ALA A 214 -16.02 8.52 -6.72
CA ALA A 214 -16.09 9.32 -5.51
C ALA A 214 -14.76 10.04 -5.20
N VAL A 215 -13.63 9.33 -5.35
CA VAL A 215 -12.29 9.93 -5.16
C VAL A 215 -11.99 10.97 -6.24
N LEU A 216 -12.37 10.73 -7.49
CA LEU A 216 -12.23 11.69 -8.58
C LEU A 216 -12.97 13.00 -8.30
N ASP A 217 -14.23 12.89 -7.88
CA ASP A 217 -15.07 14.07 -7.57
C ASP A 217 -14.50 14.86 -6.38
N ALA A 218 -14.04 14.16 -5.35
CA ALA A 218 -13.42 14.78 -4.18
C ALA A 218 -12.11 15.50 -4.52
N LEU A 219 -11.22 14.89 -5.29
CA LEU A 219 -9.96 15.51 -5.72
C LEU A 219 -10.22 16.76 -6.57
N ARG A 220 -11.19 16.71 -7.49
CA ARG A 220 -11.59 17.87 -8.29
C ARG A 220 -12.18 18.99 -7.43
N THR A 221 -13.00 18.63 -6.47
CA THR A 221 -13.57 19.59 -5.50
C THR A 221 -12.47 20.27 -4.67
N ALA A 222 -11.41 19.52 -4.32
CA ALA A 222 -10.22 20.04 -3.65
C ALA A 222 -9.29 20.86 -4.57
N GLY A 223 -9.66 21.07 -5.84
CA GLY A 223 -8.90 21.89 -6.80
C GLY A 223 -7.79 21.15 -7.56
N VAL A 224 -7.73 19.82 -7.46
CA VAL A 224 -6.80 19.02 -8.26
C VAL A 224 -7.27 18.92 -9.71
N ASP A 225 -6.41 19.26 -10.68
CA ASP A 225 -6.69 19.10 -12.11
C ASP A 225 -6.48 17.64 -12.52
N VAL A 226 -7.54 16.83 -12.47
CA VAL A 226 -7.48 15.40 -12.83
C VAL A 226 -7.85 15.21 -14.31
N ARG A 227 -6.87 14.81 -15.09
CA ARG A 227 -6.97 14.57 -16.53
C ARG A 227 -6.94 13.07 -16.83
N LEU A 228 -8.10 12.51 -17.04
CA LEU A 228 -8.30 11.12 -17.45
C LEU A 228 -8.03 10.95 -18.96
N ALA A 229 -7.83 9.71 -19.43
CA ALA A 229 -7.58 9.35 -20.82
C ALA A 229 -6.45 10.21 -21.45
N THR A 230 -5.43 10.53 -20.66
CA THR A 230 -4.34 11.44 -21.07
C THR A 230 -3.04 10.66 -21.21
N ARG A 231 -2.43 10.75 -22.38
CA ARG A 231 -1.15 10.10 -22.71
C ARG A 231 -0.03 11.13 -22.75
N ILE A 232 1.08 10.84 -22.08
CA ILE A 232 2.31 11.63 -22.19
C ILE A 232 3.09 11.10 -23.39
N THR A 233 3.48 11.99 -24.30
CA THR A 233 4.21 11.63 -25.54
C THR A 233 5.65 12.09 -25.49
N ASP A 234 5.98 13.11 -24.71
CA ASP A 234 7.33 13.60 -24.52
C ASP A 234 7.50 14.19 -23.10
N ALA A 235 8.72 14.09 -22.58
CA ALA A 235 9.07 14.62 -21.25
C ALA A 235 10.52 15.10 -21.26
N SER A 236 10.75 16.28 -20.69
CA SER A 236 12.10 16.85 -20.58
C SER A 236 12.26 17.70 -19.32
N ARG A 237 13.48 17.77 -18.79
CA ARG A 237 13.86 18.60 -17.65
C ARG A 237 15.23 19.21 -17.87
N ALA A 238 15.35 20.52 -17.72
CA ALA A 238 16.64 21.20 -17.76
C ALA A 238 17.37 21.07 -16.42
N GLY A 239 18.64 20.69 -16.46
CA GLY A 239 19.47 20.61 -15.24
C GLY A 239 18.94 19.63 -14.21
N ALA A 240 18.43 18.49 -14.65
CA ALA A 240 18.00 17.41 -13.76
C ALA A 240 19.15 16.94 -12.86
N ALA A 241 18.92 16.85 -11.56
CA ALA A 241 19.91 16.42 -10.57
C ALA A 241 19.22 15.93 -9.32
N ASP A 242 19.70 14.86 -8.73
CA ASP A 242 19.26 14.43 -7.40
C ASP A 242 19.74 15.46 -6.36
N THR A 243 18.79 16.12 -5.70
CA THR A 243 19.05 17.12 -4.66
C THR A 243 18.75 16.60 -3.25
N GLY A 244 18.41 15.32 -3.14
CA GLY A 244 18.03 14.65 -1.90
C GLY A 244 16.52 14.55 -1.70
N LEU A 245 16.14 13.67 -0.80
CA LEU A 245 14.77 13.26 -0.52
C LEU A 245 13.81 14.44 -0.34
N GLY A 246 12.71 14.42 -1.11
CA GLY A 246 11.61 15.38 -1.00
C GLY A 246 11.95 16.82 -1.39
N ARG A 247 13.00 17.04 -2.14
CA ARG A 247 13.42 18.32 -2.69
C ARG A 247 13.15 18.37 -4.19
N VAL A 248 12.97 19.57 -4.73
CA VAL A 248 12.82 19.75 -6.19
C VAL A 248 14.14 19.42 -6.90
N HIS A 249 14.10 18.50 -7.87
CA HIS A 249 15.26 17.90 -8.53
C HIS A 249 15.69 18.63 -9.82
N GLY A 250 16.00 19.91 -9.72
CA GLY A 250 16.50 20.71 -10.85
C GLY A 250 15.52 21.76 -11.37
N GLY A 251 15.61 22.06 -12.67
CA GLY A 251 14.73 23.03 -13.33
C GLY A 251 13.32 22.48 -13.60
N PRO A 252 12.44 23.30 -14.19
CA PRO A 252 11.09 22.88 -14.50
C PRO A 252 11.02 21.67 -15.42
N VAL A 253 10.07 20.77 -15.14
CA VAL A 253 9.71 19.66 -16.01
C VAL A 253 8.72 20.15 -17.07
N THR A 254 8.95 19.76 -18.31
CA THR A 254 8.04 20.00 -19.42
C THR A 254 7.53 18.67 -19.94
N LEU A 255 6.20 18.53 -20.01
CA LEU A 255 5.53 17.36 -20.55
C LEU A 255 4.72 17.75 -21.78
N THR A 256 4.75 16.95 -22.82
CA THR A 256 3.82 17.02 -23.94
C THR A 256 2.77 15.93 -23.74
N VAL A 257 1.51 16.33 -23.73
CA VAL A 257 0.39 15.39 -23.49
C VAL A 257 -0.60 15.43 -24.65
N GLU A 258 -1.22 14.30 -24.91
CA GLU A 258 -2.30 14.15 -25.88
C GLU A 258 -3.53 13.61 -25.16
N ARG A 259 -4.68 14.18 -25.49
CA ARG A 259 -5.98 13.77 -24.99
C ARG A 259 -6.95 13.71 -26.16
N ASP A 260 -7.33 12.47 -26.53
CA ASP A 260 -8.22 12.19 -27.66
C ASP A 260 -7.86 13.00 -28.93
N GLU A 261 -8.86 13.43 -29.73
CA GLU A 261 -8.69 14.23 -30.95
C GLU A 261 -8.38 15.74 -30.67
N SER A 262 -8.20 16.12 -29.40
CA SER A 262 -8.03 17.53 -29.00
C SER A 262 -6.66 18.14 -29.31
N GLY A 263 -5.73 17.34 -29.86
CA GLY A 263 -4.38 17.76 -30.17
C GLY A 263 -3.40 17.63 -29.00
N SER A 264 -2.20 18.16 -29.18
CA SER A 264 -1.10 18.10 -28.22
C SER A 264 -1.07 19.38 -27.37
N GLU A 265 -0.92 19.23 -26.05
CA GLU A 265 -0.77 20.32 -25.08
C GLU A 265 0.57 20.19 -24.36
N ARG A 266 1.16 21.33 -23.97
CA ARG A 266 2.38 21.40 -23.19
C ARG A 266 2.08 21.81 -21.75
N ILE A 267 2.53 21.00 -20.79
CA ILE A 267 2.41 21.25 -19.35
C ILE A 267 3.81 21.52 -18.79
N VAL A 268 3.91 22.55 -17.95
CA VAL A 268 5.17 22.88 -17.24
C VAL A 268 4.91 22.84 -15.73
N ALA A 269 5.72 22.07 -15.02
CA ALA A 269 5.64 21.93 -13.57
C ALA A 269 7.03 22.09 -12.93
N ASP A 270 7.06 22.32 -11.63
CA ASP A 270 8.30 22.44 -10.87
C ASP A 270 8.83 21.06 -10.49
N GLU A 271 7.90 20.10 -10.30
CA GLU A 271 8.25 18.71 -10.03
C GLU A 271 7.28 17.72 -10.69
N LEU A 272 7.76 16.48 -10.90
CA LEU A 272 7.05 15.35 -11.47
C LEU A 272 7.10 14.17 -10.51
N LEU A 273 5.93 13.68 -10.07
CA LEU A 273 5.81 12.46 -9.29
C LEU A 273 5.38 11.29 -10.18
N LEU A 274 6.18 10.22 -10.19
CA LEU A 274 5.84 8.98 -10.87
C LEU A 274 5.18 7.99 -9.90
N ALA A 275 3.88 7.80 -10.05
CA ALA A 275 3.06 6.82 -9.33
C ALA A 275 2.54 5.73 -10.29
N THR A 276 3.43 5.22 -11.13
CA THR A 276 3.18 4.34 -12.28
C THR A 276 3.26 2.85 -11.94
N GLY A 277 3.36 2.51 -10.66
CA GLY A 277 3.44 1.14 -10.15
C GLY A 277 4.77 0.82 -9.49
N ARG A 278 4.86 -0.42 -8.97
CA ARG A 278 6.05 -0.95 -8.30
C ARG A 278 6.36 -2.35 -8.82
N ARG A 279 7.60 -2.77 -8.72
CA ARG A 279 8.05 -4.13 -9.05
C ARG A 279 8.92 -4.70 -7.93
N PRO A 280 8.96 -6.03 -7.74
CA PRO A 280 9.85 -6.66 -6.78
C PRO A 280 11.30 -6.20 -6.92
N ARG A 281 11.98 -5.95 -5.79
CA ARG A 281 13.43 -5.63 -5.75
C ARG A 281 14.24 -6.91 -5.76
N LEU A 282 14.53 -7.44 -6.96
CA LEU A 282 15.23 -8.71 -7.17
C LEU A 282 16.48 -8.59 -8.05
N ASP A 283 16.79 -7.41 -8.57
CA ASP A 283 17.84 -7.22 -9.58
C ASP A 283 19.24 -7.58 -9.04
N ASP A 284 19.52 -7.25 -7.77
CA ASP A 284 20.86 -7.36 -7.17
C ASP A 284 20.99 -8.47 -6.11
N VAL A 285 19.98 -9.30 -5.94
CA VAL A 285 20.00 -10.33 -4.89
C VAL A 285 20.77 -11.60 -5.27
N GLY A 286 21.28 -11.69 -6.51
CA GLY A 286 22.12 -12.82 -6.96
C GLY A 286 21.35 -14.10 -7.25
N LEU A 287 20.11 -14.02 -7.73
CA LEU A 287 19.28 -15.18 -8.11
C LEU A 287 19.96 -16.07 -9.17
N ASP A 288 20.71 -15.47 -10.08
CA ASP A 288 21.48 -16.14 -11.14
C ASP A 288 22.49 -17.16 -10.60
N ALA A 289 23.08 -16.90 -9.43
CA ALA A 289 24.06 -17.80 -8.80
C ALA A 289 23.45 -19.15 -8.35
N VAL A 290 22.11 -19.21 -8.27
CA VAL A 290 21.36 -20.42 -7.86
C VAL A 290 20.40 -20.91 -8.96
N GLY A 291 20.55 -20.39 -10.18
CA GLY A 291 19.77 -20.80 -11.35
C GLY A 291 18.30 -20.38 -11.30
N VAL A 292 17.96 -19.33 -10.55
CA VAL A 292 16.62 -18.77 -10.37
C VAL A 292 16.57 -17.40 -11.04
N ASN A 293 15.43 -17.00 -11.54
CA ASN A 293 15.17 -15.66 -12.09
C ASN A 293 13.91 -15.03 -11.47
N ALA A 294 13.65 -13.76 -11.78
CA ALA A 294 12.49 -13.05 -11.21
C ALA A 294 11.13 -13.65 -11.62
N ASP A 295 11.04 -14.30 -12.80
CA ASP A 295 9.81 -14.98 -13.23
C ASP A 295 9.57 -16.25 -12.42
N ASP A 296 10.63 -16.95 -12.02
CA ASP A 296 10.52 -18.11 -11.13
C ASP A 296 10.05 -17.70 -9.75
N VAL A 297 10.54 -16.57 -9.22
CA VAL A 297 10.05 -16.00 -7.96
C VAL A 297 8.56 -15.70 -8.07
N ARG A 298 8.14 -14.98 -9.10
CA ARG A 298 6.74 -14.60 -9.33
C ARG A 298 5.81 -15.80 -9.50
N ALA A 299 6.32 -16.87 -10.09
CA ALA A 299 5.58 -18.10 -10.29
C ALA A 299 5.65 -19.10 -9.12
N GLY A 300 6.35 -18.74 -8.04
CA GLY A 300 6.55 -19.63 -6.89
C GLY A 300 7.39 -20.86 -7.18
N ARG A 301 8.18 -20.85 -8.26
CA ARG A 301 9.07 -21.98 -8.67
C ARG A 301 10.44 -21.82 -8.02
N LEU A 302 10.50 -21.93 -6.71
CA LEU A 302 11.73 -21.79 -5.94
C LEU A 302 12.18 -23.13 -5.35
N PRO A 303 13.50 -23.31 -5.16
CA PRO A 303 14.00 -24.43 -4.36
C PRO A 303 13.40 -24.39 -2.94
N THR A 304 13.25 -25.54 -2.30
CA THR A 304 12.58 -25.67 -0.99
C THR A 304 13.24 -24.89 0.14
N TRP A 305 14.48 -24.51 0.00
CA TRP A 305 15.25 -23.72 0.95
C TRP A 305 15.20 -22.21 0.70
N LEU A 306 14.68 -21.77 -0.45
CA LEU A 306 14.60 -20.36 -0.84
C LEU A 306 13.15 -19.89 -0.84
N HIS A 307 12.85 -18.82 -0.12
CA HIS A 307 11.52 -18.23 -0.04
C HIS A 307 11.58 -16.77 -0.42
N ALA A 308 10.53 -16.26 -1.05
CA ALA A 308 10.34 -14.84 -1.31
C ALA A 308 8.94 -14.44 -0.81
N ILE A 309 8.86 -13.42 0.04
CA ILE A 309 7.62 -12.98 0.69
C ILE A 309 7.46 -11.46 0.69
N GLY A 310 6.24 -11.01 0.94
CA GLY A 310 5.87 -9.60 0.79
C GLY A 310 6.01 -9.13 -0.66
N ASP A 311 6.35 -7.87 -0.86
CA ASP A 311 6.50 -7.31 -2.20
C ASP A 311 7.52 -8.07 -3.07
N ALA A 312 8.55 -8.64 -2.46
CA ALA A 312 9.56 -9.43 -3.15
C ALA A 312 9.00 -10.72 -3.75
N GLY A 313 7.99 -11.31 -3.13
CA GLY A 313 7.30 -12.52 -3.60
C GLY A 313 6.33 -12.26 -4.75
N GLY A 314 6.04 -10.99 -5.06
CA GLY A 314 5.14 -10.60 -6.15
C GLY A 314 3.65 -10.76 -5.84
N GLY A 315 3.28 -11.00 -4.57
CA GLY A 315 1.90 -10.98 -4.07
C GLY A 315 1.35 -9.54 -3.93
N ALA A 316 0.31 -9.36 -3.13
CA ALA A 316 -0.25 -8.03 -2.85
C ALA A 316 0.78 -7.16 -2.11
N PRO A 317 1.22 -6.02 -2.66
CA PRO A 317 2.28 -5.18 -2.07
C PRO A 317 1.74 -4.33 -0.92
N LEU A 318 1.29 -5.00 0.13
CA LEU A 318 0.67 -4.41 1.31
C LEU A 318 1.33 -4.95 2.58
N THR A 319 1.67 -4.05 3.49
CA THR A 319 2.40 -4.39 4.72
C THR A 319 1.73 -5.49 5.54
N HIS A 320 0.40 -5.46 5.69
CA HIS A 320 -0.33 -6.46 6.46
C HIS A 320 -0.33 -7.84 5.78
N MET A 321 -0.29 -7.89 4.44
CA MET A 321 -0.14 -9.15 3.71
C MET A 321 1.27 -9.71 3.87
N GLY A 322 2.30 -8.88 3.73
CA GLY A 322 3.68 -9.30 4.00
C GLY A 322 3.88 -9.80 5.43
N LYS A 323 3.29 -9.15 6.44
CA LYS A 323 3.31 -9.61 7.84
C LYS A 323 2.55 -10.93 8.02
N TYR A 324 1.44 -11.11 7.32
CA TYR A 324 0.70 -12.37 7.32
C TYR A 324 1.53 -13.52 6.74
N GLU A 325 2.12 -13.33 5.56
CA GLU A 325 3.01 -14.29 4.92
C GLU A 325 4.22 -14.63 5.81
N ALA A 326 4.80 -13.60 6.43
CA ALA A 326 5.92 -13.74 7.36
C ALA A 326 5.59 -14.62 8.56
N ARG A 327 4.40 -14.43 9.18
CA ARG A 327 3.94 -15.25 10.29
C ARG A 327 3.79 -16.73 9.87
N VAL A 328 3.11 -16.96 8.75
CA VAL A 328 2.88 -18.32 8.22
C VAL A 328 4.20 -19.00 7.86
N LEU A 329 5.11 -18.28 7.19
CA LEU A 329 6.40 -18.83 6.80
C LEU A 329 7.30 -19.08 8.03
N GLY A 330 7.41 -18.12 8.94
CA GLY A 330 8.25 -18.24 10.13
C GLY A 330 7.84 -19.42 11.02
N ALA A 331 6.53 -19.56 11.29
CA ALA A 331 5.99 -20.68 12.03
C ALA A 331 6.26 -22.03 11.32
N ARG A 332 6.10 -22.09 9.99
CA ARG A 332 6.39 -23.29 9.20
C ARG A 332 7.88 -23.68 9.24
N LEU A 333 8.79 -22.71 9.12
CA LEU A 333 10.23 -22.96 9.20
C LEU A 333 10.63 -23.52 10.57
N ALA A 334 9.96 -23.06 11.62
CA ALA A 334 10.15 -23.56 12.99
C ALA A 334 9.45 -24.91 13.27
N GLY A 335 8.80 -25.51 12.29
CA GLY A 335 8.11 -26.80 12.44
C GLY A 335 6.79 -26.73 13.21
N ALA A 336 6.21 -25.56 13.37
CA ALA A 336 4.91 -25.41 14.03
C ALA A 336 3.78 -26.04 13.19
N HIS A 337 2.88 -26.75 13.88
CA HIS A 337 1.64 -27.24 13.28
C HIS A 337 0.56 -26.17 13.40
N GLU A 338 0.47 -25.30 12.39
CA GLU A 338 -0.62 -24.33 12.26
C GLU A 338 -1.76 -24.86 11.40
N THR A 339 -2.96 -24.33 11.61
CA THR A 339 -4.07 -24.52 10.66
C THR A 339 -3.62 -23.99 9.29
N PRO A 340 -3.68 -24.79 8.22
CA PRO A 340 -3.31 -24.33 6.90
C PRO A 340 -4.10 -23.07 6.54
N PRO A 341 -3.44 -22.07 5.91
CA PRO A 341 -4.16 -20.87 5.45
C PRO A 341 -5.26 -21.28 4.44
N PRO A 342 -6.34 -20.49 4.34
CA PRO A 342 -7.29 -20.63 3.25
C PRO A 342 -6.56 -20.62 1.90
N ARG A 343 -7.13 -21.31 0.89
CA ARG A 343 -6.53 -21.36 -0.45
C ARG A 343 -6.38 -19.95 -1.03
N ASP A 344 -7.40 -19.12 -0.83
CA ASP A 344 -7.47 -17.76 -1.32
C ASP A 344 -7.69 -16.83 -0.11
N VAL A 345 -6.60 -16.25 0.38
CA VAL A 345 -6.65 -15.30 1.49
C VAL A 345 -7.14 -13.96 0.94
N PRO A 346 -8.27 -13.44 1.42
CA PRO A 346 -8.76 -12.15 0.95
C PRO A 346 -7.79 -11.04 1.36
N VAL A 347 -7.57 -10.10 0.43
CA VAL A 347 -6.67 -8.96 0.63
C VAL A 347 -7.48 -7.72 0.96
N PRO A 348 -7.58 -7.28 2.22
CA PRO A 348 -8.21 -6.00 2.54
C PRO A 348 -7.29 -4.85 2.11
N GLN A 349 -7.88 -3.81 1.52
CA GLN A 349 -7.16 -2.62 1.07
C GLN A 349 -7.89 -1.36 1.50
N VAL A 350 -7.14 -0.33 1.89
CA VAL A 350 -7.68 0.99 2.22
C VAL A 350 -6.92 2.06 1.47
N VAL A 351 -7.65 2.99 0.87
CA VAL A 351 -7.14 4.24 0.31
C VAL A 351 -7.56 5.37 1.25
N PHE A 352 -6.59 6.09 1.77
CA PHE A 352 -6.81 7.11 2.81
C PHE A 352 -7.03 8.51 2.23
N THR A 353 -7.82 8.58 1.15
CA THR A 353 -8.36 9.84 0.63
C THR A 353 -9.54 10.31 1.47
N ASP A 354 -10.15 11.45 1.13
CA ASP A 354 -11.44 11.86 1.67
C ASP A 354 -12.43 12.00 0.49
N PRO A 355 -13.45 11.10 0.36
CA PRO A 355 -13.75 9.97 1.25
C PRO A 355 -12.69 8.86 1.20
N GLN A 356 -12.59 8.07 2.27
CA GLN A 356 -11.79 6.85 2.29
C GLN A 356 -12.46 5.77 1.43
N VAL A 357 -11.64 4.89 0.84
CA VAL A 357 -12.11 3.68 0.16
C VAL A 357 -11.55 2.47 0.89
N ALA A 358 -12.41 1.58 1.34
CA ALA A 358 -12.01 0.33 2.00
C ALA A 358 -12.67 -0.85 1.30
N ALA A 359 -11.89 -1.81 0.85
CA ALA A 359 -12.41 -2.96 0.11
C ALA A 359 -11.69 -4.26 0.47
N VAL A 360 -12.38 -5.37 0.33
CA VAL A 360 -11.83 -6.72 0.49
C VAL A 360 -12.56 -7.70 -0.42
N GLY A 361 -11.84 -8.68 -0.93
CA GLY A 361 -12.38 -9.69 -1.83
C GLY A 361 -12.61 -9.17 -3.26
N SER A 362 -13.53 -9.76 -3.99
CA SER A 362 -13.77 -9.47 -5.39
C SER A 362 -14.78 -8.33 -5.59
N SER A 363 -14.51 -7.45 -6.54
CA SER A 363 -15.56 -6.57 -7.08
C SER A 363 -16.64 -7.39 -7.80
N GLU A 364 -17.79 -6.79 -8.07
CA GLU A 364 -18.84 -7.45 -8.86
C GLU A 364 -18.31 -7.95 -10.21
N ALA A 365 -17.53 -7.12 -10.89
CA ALA A 365 -16.99 -7.47 -12.21
C ALA A 365 -16.04 -8.68 -12.11
N GLN A 366 -15.12 -8.67 -11.16
CA GLN A 366 -14.17 -9.78 -10.92
C GLN A 366 -14.90 -11.07 -10.54
N ALA A 367 -15.91 -11.00 -9.66
CA ALA A 367 -16.68 -12.18 -9.25
C ALA A 367 -17.46 -12.79 -10.43
N ARG A 368 -18.07 -11.96 -11.30
CA ARG A 368 -18.75 -12.42 -12.51
C ARG A 368 -17.78 -13.01 -13.53
N GLU A 369 -16.62 -12.40 -13.73
CA GLU A 369 -15.56 -12.91 -14.62
C GLU A 369 -15.04 -14.27 -14.13
N ALA A 370 -14.93 -14.46 -12.80
CA ALA A 370 -14.61 -15.75 -12.18
C ALA A 370 -15.72 -16.81 -12.29
N GLY A 371 -16.90 -16.46 -12.85
CA GLY A 371 -18.01 -17.38 -13.11
C GLY A 371 -19.00 -17.53 -11.96
N HIS A 372 -18.94 -16.66 -10.93
CA HIS A 372 -19.92 -16.69 -9.85
C HIS A 372 -21.28 -16.11 -10.28
N ASP A 373 -22.37 -16.74 -9.83
CA ASP A 373 -23.71 -16.14 -9.88
C ASP A 373 -23.89 -15.23 -8.66
N VAL A 374 -23.72 -13.92 -8.87
CA VAL A 374 -23.67 -12.96 -7.79
C VAL A 374 -24.96 -12.20 -7.59
N VAL A 375 -25.27 -11.91 -6.34
CA VAL A 375 -26.22 -10.90 -5.89
C VAL A 375 -25.44 -9.76 -5.29
N THR A 376 -25.75 -8.54 -5.70
CA THR A 376 -25.11 -7.33 -5.16
C THR A 376 -26.14 -6.42 -4.52
N VAL A 377 -25.73 -5.77 -3.46
CA VAL A 377 -26.50 -4.73 -2.77
C VAL A 377 -25.60 -3.53 -2.56
N ALA A 378 -26.13 -2.35 -2.84
CA ALA A 378 -25.45 -1.10 -2.55
C ALA A 378 -26.40 -0.15 -1.80
N VAL A 379 -25.85 0.55 -0.80
CA VAL A 379 -26.59 1.53 0.00
C VAL A 379 -25.77 2.82 0.15
N PRO A 380 -26.42 4.00 0.30
CA PRO A 380 -25.71 5.22 0.66
C PRO A 380 -24.96 5.05 1.98
N PHE A 381 -23.76 5.62 2.10
CA PHE A 381 -22.99 5.55 3.33
C PHE A 381 -23.74 6.17 4.52
N ALA A 382 -24.43 7.28 4.32
CA ALA A 382 -25.26 7.95 5.32
C ALA A 382 -26.60 7.25 5.63
N SER A 383 -26.87 6.04 5.11
CA SER A 383 -28.11 5.30 5.40
C SER A 383 -28.18 4.72 6.82
N ALA A 384 -27.06 4.65 7.52
CA ALA A 384 -26.98 4.28 8.92
C ALA A 384 -26.81 5.52 9.82
N ALA A 385 -27.45 5.53 10.98
CA ALA A 385 -27.35 6.67 11.91
C ALA A 385 -25.90 6.93 12.35
N GLY A 386 -25.14 5.88 12.61
CA GLY A 386 -23.75 6.00 13.04
C GLY A 386 -22.85 6.62 11.98
N THR A 387 -23.00 6.27 10.71
CA THR A 387 -22.22 6.88 9.62
C THR A 387 -22.68 8.30 9.30
N ALA A 388 -23.99 8.58 9.38
CA ALA A 388 -24.53 9.92 9.17
C ALA A 388 -24.08 10.93 10.24
N LEU A 389 -23.83 10.47 11.47
CA LEU A 389 -23.36 11.31 12.57
C LEU A 389 -21.87 11.65 12.51
N LEU A 390 -21.09 10.96 11.66
CA LEU A 390 -19.66 11.27 11.53
C LEU A 390 -19.44 12.62 10.85
N ARG A 391 -20.24 12.93 9.82
CA ARG A 391 -20.19 14.18 9.05
C ARG A 391 -21.54 14.45 8.36
N ASP A 392 -21.93 15.71 8.29
CA ASP A 392 -23.22 16.12 7.72
C ASP A 392 -23.25 16.12 6.19
N ASP A 393 -22.12 15.96 5.50
CA ASP A 393 -22.06 15.92 4.03
C ASP A 393 -22.53 14.59 3.41
N GLY A 394 -22.57 13.52 4.19
CA GLY A 394 -23.16 12.23 3.84
C GLY A 394 -22.56 11.53 2.60
N VAL A 395 -21.32 11.85 2.25
CA VAL A 395 -20.66 11.36 1.02
C VAL A 395 -20.33 9.87 1.11
N GLY A 396 -20.61 9.15 0.03
CA GLY A 396 -20.15 7.78 -0.18
C GLY A 396 -21.25 6.73 -0.28
N SER A 397 -20.82 5.48 -0.42
CA SER A 397 -21.68 4.31 -0.58
C SER A 397 -20.99 3.07 -0.04
N ALA A 398 -21.78 2.04 0.29
CA ALA A 398 -21.26 0.72 0.61
C ALA A 398 -21.90 -0.31 -0.31
N LYS A 399 -21.13 -1.33 -0.70
CA LYS A 399 -21.59 -2.41 -1.57
C LYS A 399 -21.05 -3.75 -1.08
N ILE A 400 -21.90 -4.78 -1.13
CA ILE A 400 -21.49 -6.18 -0.92
C ILE A 400 -21.77 -7.00 -2.18
N VAL A 401 -20.92 -7.99 -2.39
CA VAL A 401 -21.01 -9.00 -3.46
C VAL A 401 -21.20 -10.36 -2.80
N VAL A 402 -22.30 -11.02 -3.05
CA VAL A 402 -22.70 -12.29 -2.42
C VAL A 402 -22.82 -13.37 -3.50
N ASP A 403 -22.21 -14.52 -3.28
CA ASP A 403 -22.43 -15.69 -4.11
C ASP A 403 -23.82 -16.29 -3.83
N ARG A 404 -24.67 -16.35 -4.86
CA ARG A 404 -26.04 -16.88 -4.75
C ARG A 404 -26.07 -18.35 -4.33
N ALA A 405 -25.09 -19.15 -4.74
CA ALA A 405 -25.07 -20.57 -4.48
C ALA A 405 -24.76 -20.92 -3.03
N THR A 406 -23.82 -20.18 -2.42
CA THR A 406 -23.35 -20.44 -1.04
C THR A 406 -23.98 -19.48 -0.02
N GLY A 407 -24.48 -18.35 -0.46
CA GLY A 407 -24.92 -17.26 0.41
C GLY A 407 -23.77 -16.55 1.13
N CYS A 408 -22.51 -16.78 0.74
CA CYS A 408 -21.33 -16.17 1.37
C CYS A 408 -20.90 -14.90 0.64
N LEU A 409 -20.23 -14.00 1.36
CA LEU A 409 -19.61 -12.83 0.78
C LEU A 409 -18.43 -13.22 -0.11
N LEU A 410 -18.36 -12.67 -1.31
CA LEU A 410 -17.21 -12.68 -2.21
C LEU A 410 -16.40 -11.40 -2.10
N GLY A 411 -17.06 -10.28 -1.78
CA GLY A 411 -16.39 -9.01 -1.60
C GLY A 411 -17.28 -7.95 -0.95
N ALA A 412 -16.62 -6.90 -0.48
CA ALA A 412 -17.27 -5.72 0.08
C ALA A 412 -16.43 -4.47 -0.19
N THR A 413 -17.09 -3.36 -0.50
CA THR A 413 -16.47 -2.05 -0.72
C THR A 413 -17.24 -0.98 0.03
N PHE A 414 -16.52 -0.19 0.82
CA PHE A 414 -17.05 0.93 1.60
C PHE A 414 -16.34 2.21 1.15
N VAL A 415 -17.10 3.23 0.85
CA VAL A 415 -16.60 4.57 0.52
C VAL A 415 -17.28 5.56 1.45
N GLY A 416 -16.49 6.30 2.22
CA GLY A 416 -17.03 7.28 3.16
C GLY A 416 -16.00 7.68 4.22
N HIS A 417 -16.41 8.55 5.12
CA HIS A 417 -15.58 8.98 6.24
C HIS A 417 -15.39 7.83 7.24
N GLU A 418 -14.13 7.56 7.65
CA GLU A 418 -13.78 6.44 8.54
C GLU A 418 -14.21 5.04 8.02
N ALA A 419 -14.37 4.89 6.70
CA ALA A 419 -14.76 3.61 6.10
C ALA A 419 -13.74 2.47 6.34
N ALA A 420 -12.49 2.81 6.64
CA ALA A 420 -11.41 1.85 6.89
C ALA A 420 -11.76 0.79 7.95
N GLU A 421 -12.46 1.18 9.01
CA GLU A 421 -12.79 0.28 10.12
C GLU A 421 -13.89 -0.74 9.77
N LEU A 422 -14.68 -0.50 8.73
CA LEU A 422 -15.77 -1.38 8.31
C LEU A 422 -15.29 -2.63 7.56
N VAL A 423 -14.10 -2.57 6.94
CA VAL A 423 -13.60 -3.64 6.05
C VAL A 423 -13.22 -4.91 6.81
N HIS A 424 -12.83 -4.80 8.08
CA HIS A 424 -12.39 -5.97 8.85
C HIS A 424 -13.53 -6.96 9.10
N ALA A 425 -14.75 -6.49 9.35
CA ALA A 425 -15.91 -7.38 9.49
C ALA A 425 -16.18 -8.18 8.21
N ALA A 426 -16.02 -7.56 7.03
CA ALA A 426 -16.08 -8.27 5.75
C ALA A 426 -14.99 -9.33 5.62
N THR A 427 -13.75 -8.96 5.98
CA THR A 427 -12.62 -9.90 5.96
C THR A 427 -12.89 -11.13 6.80
N VAL A 428 -13.38 -10.95 8.03
CA VAL A 428 -13.75 -12.06 8.93
C VAL A 428 -14.86 -12.92 8.32
N ALA A 429 -15.90 -12.30 7.76
CA ALA A 429 -17.01 -13.02 7.15
C ALA A 429 -16.57 -13.85 5.93
N ILE A 430 -15.69 -13.31 5.08
CA ILE A 430 -15.15 -14.01 3.90
C ILE A 430 -14.25 -15.17 4.34
N VAL A 431 -13.31 -14.94 5.24
CA VAL A 431 -12.39 -15.98 5.75
C VAL A 431 -13.16 -17.09 6.46
N GLY A 432 -14.15 -16.72 7.27
CA GLY A 432 -15.01 -17.66 7.99
C GLY A 432 -16.09 -18.31 7.12
N GLN A 433 -16.20 -17.93 5.85
CA GLN A 433 -17.27 -18.39 4.94
C GLN A 433 -18.66 -18.28 5.60
N VAL A 434 -18.93 -17.15 6.27
CA VAL A 434 -20.16 -16.92 7.01
C VAL A 434 -21.30 -16.58 6.05
N PRO A 435 -22.35 -17.42 5.96
CA PRO A 435 -23.51 -17.09 5.11
C PRO A 435 -24.20 -15.83 5.59
N VAL A 436 -24.70 -15.00 4.67
CA VAL A 436 -25.41 -13.73 5.00
C VAL A 436 -26.63 -13.96 5.89
N GLY A 437 -27.30 -15.12 5.76
CA GLY A 437 -28.38 -15.54 6.66
C GLY A 437 -27.94 -15.72 8.13
N VAL A 438 -26.68 -16.07 8.37
CA VAL A 438 -26.05 -16.11 9.71
C VAL A 438 -25.55 -14.73 10.10
N LEU A 439 -24.88 -14.04 9.16
CA LEU A 439 -24.27 -12.73 9.41
C LEU A 439 -25.29 -11.68 9.89
N ARG A 440 -26.53 -11.75 9.43
CA ARG A 440 -27.62 -10.86 9.89
C ARG A 440 -27.96 -10.94 11.39
N HIS A 441 -27.49 -11.98 12.09
CA HIS A 441 -27.61 -12.12 13.54
C HIS A 441 -26.45 -11.51 14.31
N ALA A 442 -25.43 -10.99 13.61
CA ALA A 442 -24.38 -10.16 14.20
C ALA A 442 -24.91 -8.75 14.39
N VAL A 443 -25.50 -8.49 15.55
CA VAL A 443 -26.22 -7.24 15.85
C VAL A 443 -25.22 -6.09 16.05
N PRO A 444 -25.23 -5.04 15.19
CA PRO A 444 -24.41 -3.87 15.40
C PRO A 444 -24.92 -3.03 16.58
N SER A 445 -24.01 -2.41 17.31
CA SER A 445 -24.39 -1.45 18.33
C SER A 445 -24.99 -0.18 17.71
N TYR A 446 -25.95 0.43 18.39
CA TYR A 446 -26.61 1.65 17.93
C TYR A 446 -26.24 2.87 18.80
N PRO A 447 -25.94 4.04 18.24
CA PRO A 447 -25.62 4.29 16.84
C PRO A 447 -24.11 4.10 16.56
N THR A 448 -23.75 3.27 15.62
CA THR A 448 -22.37 3.09 15.16
C THR A 448 -22.30 2.94 13.64
N SER A 449 -21.13 3.14 13.06
CA SER A 449 -20.92 2.91 11.62
C SER A 449 -21.18 1.45 11.19
N SER A 450 -21.08 0.50 12.13
CA SER A 450 -21.37 -0.92 11.88
C SER A 450 -22.84 -1.19 11.53
N GLU A 451 -23.79 -0.26 11.82
CA GLU A 451 -25.19 -0.38 11.37
C GLU A 451 -25.31 -0.44 9.85
N LEU A 452 -24.31 0.06 9.13
CA LEU A 452 -24.28 -0.02 7.66
C LEU A 452 -24.36 -1.48 7.17
N TRP A 453 -23.81 -2.43 7.95
CA TRP A 453 -23.94 -3.86 7.69
C TRP A 453 -25.40 -4.33 7.75
N LEU A 454 -26.19 -3.83 8.73
CA LEU A 454 -27.60 -4.13 8.82
C LEU A 454 -28.35 -3.65 7.57
N ARG A 455 -28.08 -2.40 7.13
CA ARG A 455 -28.69 -1.84 5.93
C ARG A 455 -28.40 -2.66 4.67
N LEU A 456 -27.12 -3.06 4.48
CA LEU A 456 -26.74 -3.92 3.37
C LEU A 456 -27.45 -5.28 3.41
N LEU A 457 -27.57 -5.90 4.58
CA LEU A 457 -28.20 -7.21 4.73
C LEU A 457 -29.73 -7.14 4.59
N GLU A 458 -30.35 -6.02 4.98
CA GLU A 458 -31.80 -5.79 4.83
C GLU A 458 -32.24 -5.64 3.36
N GLU A 459 -31.35 -5.17 2.48
CA GLU A 459 -31.64 -4.99 1.04
C GLU A 459 -31.41 -6.29 0.24
N LEU A 460 -30.85 -7.34 0.81
CA LEU A 460 -30.70 -8.63 0.13
C LEU A 460 -32.08 -9.23 -0.22
N PRO A 461 -32.20 -10.02 -1.30
CA PRO A 461 -33.41 -10.80 -1.61
C PRO A 461 -33.80 -11.72 -0.46
N THR A 462 -35.12 -11.88 -0.26
CA THR A 462 -35.67 -12.64 0.90
C THR A 462 -35.18 -14.10 0.98
N ASN A 463 -34.87 -14.71 -0.17
CA ASN A 463 -34.34 -16.08 -0.23
C ASN A 463 -32.89 -16.22 0.20
N LEU A 464 -32.18 -15.11 0.42
CA LEU A 464 -30.81 -15.09 0.94
C LEU A 464 -30.73 -14.58 2.40
N ARG A 465 -31.83 -14.03 2.91
CA ARG A 465 -31.88 -13.48 4.28
C ARG A 465 -32.10 -14.54 5.34
#